data_84677e4013a2ea49524d4a0420e0511e
#
_entry.id   84677e4013a2ea49524d4a0420e0511e
#
_cell.length_a   1.000
_cell.length_b   1.000
_cell.length_c   1.000
_cell.angle_alpha   90.00
_cell.angle_beta   90.00
_cell.angle_gamma   90.00
#
_symmetry.space_group_name_H-M   'P 1'
#
loop_
_entity.id
_entity.type
_entity.pdbx_description
1 polymer ?
#
loop_
_entity_poly.entity_id
_entity_poly.type
_entity_poly.pdbx_seq_one_letter_code
_entity_poly.pdbx_strand_id
1 'polypeptide(L)'
;MTSAALGAGHDRGARRRTAVPDPGRGYAKGRAKREEILQAAIVLFGEVGFHAASLRELASRVGMSHPGLLHHFPTKVALLEAVLDHRDTVDQADLDDDLARGTDYVDALVHLVERNALRRHIVELFTALAAEATSPEHPAHEYFVRRYEWAVARTGEQLARRARAGGLRDGVDPQVAARQIIALMDGLQVQWLLSLDRPRTERVDMPADLRAYLRLILAEEAPAR
;
A
#
# COMPACT_ATOMS: atom_id res chain seq x y z
N MET A 1 30.67 -66.12 -56.18
CA MET A 1 29.88 -65.31 -57.11
C MET A 1 29.05 -64.36 -56.24
N THR A 2 29.47 -63.10 -56.20
CA THR A 2 28.74 -61.89 -56.51
C THR A 2 27.55 -61.58 -55.55
N SER A 3 27.35 -60.52 -54.90
CA SER A 3 27.64 -59.13 -55.24
C SER A 3 27.30 -58.24 -54.05
N ALA A 4 28.00 -57.11 -53.88
CA ALA A 4 27.79 -56.03 -52.92
C ALA A 4 26.55 -55.29 -53.25
N ALA A 5 25.94 -54.69 -52.22
CA ALA A 5 25.19 -53.40 -52.32
C ALA A 5 25.30 -52.56 -51.05
N LEU A 6 25.92 -51.40 -51.22
CA LEU A 6 25.99 -50.30 -50.27
C LEU A 6 24.58 -49.71 -50.09
N GLY A 7 24.22 -49.40 -48.84
CA GLY A 7 23.08 -48.56 -48.46
C GLY A 7 23.52 -47.38 -47.56
N ALA A 8 23.54 -46.22 -48.14
CA ALA A 8 23.95 -44.97 -47.48
C ALA A 8 22.99 -44.61 -46.37
N GLY A 9 23.53 -44.39 -45.15
CA GLY A 9 22.81 -43.81 -44.01
C GLY A 9 22.62 -42.32 -44.21
N HIS A 10 21.36 -41.89 -44.29
CA HIS A 10 21.00 -40.48 -44.21
C HIS A 10 20.89 -40.05 -42.73
N ASP A 11 21.91 -39.38 -42.31
CA ASP A 11 21.87 -38.61 -41.07
C ASP A 11 20.82 -37.47 -41.21
N ARG A 12 19.68 -37.65 -40.56
CA ARG A 12 18.67 -36.58 -40.44
C ARG A 12 18.97 -35.75 -39.20
N GLY A 13 19.72 -34.68 -39.39
CA GLY A 13 19.98 -33.66 -38.40
C GLY A 13 18.68 -33.22 -37.71
N ALA A 14 18.57 -33.52 -36.43
CA ALA A 14 17.50 -33.03 -35.57
C ALA A 14 17.57 -31.48 -35.48
N ARG A 15 16.71 -30.83 -36.26
CA ARG A 15 16.52 -29.38 -36.14
C ARG A 15 16.03 -29.07 -34.71
N ARG A 16 16.89 -28.48 -33.89
CA ARG A 16 16.49 -27.86 -32.61
C ARG A 16 15.37 -26.87 -32.91
N ARG A 17 14.15 -27.23 -32.50
CA ARG A 17 13.03 -26.29 -32.46
C ARG A 17 13.38 -25.25 -31.41
N THR A 18 13.78 -24.07 -31.83
CA THR A 18 13.85 -22.90 -30.98
C THR A 18 12.44 -22.64 -30.49
N ALA A 19 12.21 -22.86 -29.19
CA ALA A 19 10.94 -22.54 -28.55
C ALA A 19 10.70 -21.03 -28.72
N VAL A 20 9.60 -20.67 -29.39
CA VAL A 20 9.13 -19.27 -29.45
C VAL A 20 8.86 -18.83 -28.02
N PRO A 21 9.46 -17.73 -27.54
CA PRO A 21 9.20 -17.25 -26.19
C PRO A 21 7.72 -16.93 -26.05
N ASP A 22 7.06 -17.50 -25.06
CA ASP A 22 5.68 -17.17 -24.72
C ASP A 22 5.62 -15.70 -24.26
N PRO A 23 4.96 -14.79 -25.01
CA PRO A 23 4.90 -13.38 -24.68
C PRO A 23 4.22 -13.11 -23.32
N GLY A 24 3.33 -14.01 -22.85
CA GLY A 24 2.69 -13.92 -21.54
C GLY A 24 3.68 -14.11 -20.39
N ARG A 25 4.67 -14.99 -20.54
CA ARG A 25 5.67 -15.28 -19.51
C ARG A 25 6.65 -14.12 -19.29
N GLY A 26 7.01 -13.40 -20.35
CA GLY A 26 7.85 -12.19 -20.25
C GLY A 26 7.14 -11.05 -19.50
N TYR A 27 5.86 -10.82 -19.81
CA TYR A 27 5.03 -9.80 -19.15
C TYR A 27 4.77 -10.13 -17.67
N ALA A 28 4.48 -11.37 -17.34
CA ALA A 28 4.31 -11.80 -15.95
C ALA A 28 5.58 -11.61 -15.12
N LYS A 29 6.77 -11.95 -15.67
CA LYS A 29 8.07 -11.74 -15.03
C LYS A 29 8.37 -10.24 -14.83
N GLY A 30 8.04 -9.40 -15.81
CA GLY A 30 8.21 -7.94 -15.70
C GLY A 30 7.34 -7.34 -14.59
N ARG A 31 6.07 -7.78 -14.47
CA ARG A 31 5.18 -7.34 -13.38
C ARG A 31 5.68 -7.79 -12.01
N ALA A 32 6.09 -9.04 -11.86
CA ALA A 32 6.63 -9.55 -10.60
C ALA A 32 7.88 -8.77 -10.17
N LYS A 33 8.77 -8.43 -11.12
CA LYS A 33 9.96 -7.63 -10.82
C LYS A 33 9.61 -6.18 -10.45
N ARG A 34 8.62 -5.60 -11.12
CA ARG A 34 8.13 -4.27 -10.78
C ARG A 34 7.57 -4.23 -9.35
N GLU A 35 6.83 -5.25 -8.96
CA GLU A 35 6.30 -5.40 -7.60
C GLU A 35 7.42 -5.53 -6.56
N GLU A 36 8.43 -6.37 -6.83
CA GLU A 36 9.61 -6.52 -5.96
C GLU A 36 10.34 -5.18 -5.75
N ILE A 37 10.47 -4.37 -6.81
CA ILE A 37 11.06 -3.02 -6.72
C ILE A 37 10.21 -2.11 -5.82
N LEU A 38 8.88 -2.12 -5.98
CA LEU A 38 7.98 -1.30 -5.16
C LEU A 38 8.08 -1.67 -3.69
N GLN A 39 8.08 -2.97 -3.35
CA GLN A 39 8.21 -3.43 -1.98
C GLN A 39 9.55 -3.01 -1.36
N ALA A 40 10.66 -3.15 -2.09
CA ALA A 40 11.97 -2.70 -1.62
C ALA A 40 12.06 -1.17 -1.49
N ALA A 41 11.38 -0.42 -2.36
CA ALA A 41 11.30 1.05 -2.28
C ALA A 41 10.48 1.51 -1.07
N ILE A 42 9.38 0.84 -0.75
CA ILE A 42 8.58 1.09 0.46
C ILE A 42 9.48 1.01 1.71
N VAL A 43 10.26 -0.06 1.82
CA VAL A 43 11.20 -0.24 2.95
C VAL A 43 12.24 0.86 2.97
N LEU A 44 12.92 1.11 1.84
CA LEU A 44 14.00 2.10 1.77
C LEU A 44 13.50 3.52 2.09
N PHE A 45 12.38 3.95 1.50
CA PHE A 45 11.83 5.28 1.77
C PHE A 45 11.33 5.42 3.22
N GLY A 46 10.79 4.35 3.82
CA GLY A 46 10.41 4.34 5.23
C GLY A 46 11.62 4.45 6.17
N GLU A 47 12.75 3.80 5.83
CA GLU A 47 13.96 3.80 6.64
C GLU A 47 14.71 5.14 6.64
N VAL A 48 14.85 5.78 5.48
CA VAL A 48 15.75 6.92 5.32
C VAL A 48 15.08 8.18 4.76
N GLY A 49 13.77 8.16 4.50
CA GLY A 49 13.02 9.23 3.85
C GLY A 49 13.27 9.32 2.34
N PHE A 50 12.45 10.15 1.67
CA PHE A 50 12.58 10.30 0.21
C PHE A 50 13.92 10.93 -0.19
N HIS A 51 14.34 12.03 0.47
CA HIS A 51 15.51 12.78 0.03
C HIS A 51 16.80 11.96 0.13
N ALA A 52 17.02 11.22 1.21
CA ALA A 52 18.23 10.42 1.44
C ALA A 52 18.28 9.11 0.65
N ALA A 53 17.13 8.57 0.22
CA ALA A 53 17.06 7.31 -0.51
C ALA A 53 17.80 7.38 -1.88
N SER A 54 18.55 6.31 -2.20
CA SER A 54 19.33 6.19 -3.43
C SER A 54 18.79 5.10 -4.35
N LEU A 55 18.55 5.43 -5.63
CA LEU A 55 18.18 4.41 -6.64
C LEU A 55 19.29 3.38 -6.87
N ARG A 56 20.57 3.71 -6.63
CA ARG A 56 21.67 2.73 -6.72
C ARG A 56 21.60 1.72 -5.58
N GLU A 57 21.31 2.18 -4.37
CA GLU A 57 21.09 1.32 -3.22
C GLU A 57 19.88 0.40 -3.45
N LEU A 58 18.76 0.97 -3.91
CA LEU A 58 17.57 0.19 -4.25
C LEU A 58 17.86 -0.89 -5.29
N ALA A 59 18.59 -0.54 -6.37
CA ALA A 59 18.98 -1.51 -7.40
C ALA A 59 19.80 -2.68 -6.80
N SER A 60 20.72 -2.38 -5.88
CA SER A 60 21.48 -3.39 -5.15
C SER A 60 20.58 -4.27 -4.28
N ARG A 61 19.62 -3.70 -3.54
CA ARG A 61 18.68 -4.45 -2.68
C ARG A 61 17.84 -5.46 -3.49
N VAL A 62 17.47 -5.11 -4.73
CA VAL A 62 16.66 -5.99 -5.60
C VAL A 62 17.49 -6.81 -6.59
N GLY A 63 18.82 -6.85 -6.42
CA GLY A 63 19.72 -7.63 -7.27
C GLY A 63 19.72 -7.21 -8.75
N MET A 64 19.58 -5.90 -9.02
CA MET A 64 19.58 -5.32 -10.37
C MET A 64 20.73 -4.37 -10.60
N SER A 65 21.09 -4.15 -11.88
CA SER A 65 21.92 -3.00 -12.24
C SER A 65 21.12 -1.70 -12.14
N HIS A 66 21.78 -0.57 -11.84
CA HIS A 66 21.12 0.73 -11.82
C HIS A 66 20.42 1.08 -13.16
N PRO A 67 21.03 0.85 -14.36
CA PRO A 67 20.29 1.01 -15.62
C PRO A 67 19.07 0.12 -15.76
N GLY A 68 19.12 -1.11 -15.23
CA GLY A 68 17.98 -2.03 -15.19
C GLY A 68 16.83 -1.49 -14.36
N LEU A 69 17.13 -0.88 -13.20
CA LEU A 69 16.12 -0.22 -12.38
C LEU A 69 15.49 0.98 -13.11
N LEU A 70 16.31 1.83 -13.75
CA LEU A 70 15.83 2.99 -14.51
C LEU A 70 14.93 2.61 -15.70
N HIS A 71 15.03 1.40 -16.22
CA HIS A 71 14.11 0.89 -17.23
C HIS A 71 12.69 0.70 -16.66
N HIS A 72 12.56 0.33 -15.39
CA HIS A 72 11.27 0.21 -14.71
C HIS A 72 10.75 1.54 -14.18
N PHE A 73 11.64 2.37 -13.63
CA PHE A 73 11.32 3.67 -13.02
C PHE A 73 12.39 4.69 -13.42
N PRO A 74 12.11 5.54 -14.42
CA PRO A 74 13.11 6.45 -15.00
C PRO A 74 13.68 7.46 -14.01
N THR A 75 12.90 7.82 -12.98
CA THR A 75 13.31 8.78 -11.96
C THR A 75 12.90 8.31 -10.55
N LYS A 76 13.53 8.89 -9.51
CA LYS A 76 13.13 8.65 -8.12
C LYS A 76 11.72 9.17 -7.84
N VAL A 77 11.30 10.24 -8.50
CA VAL A 77 9.94 10.79 -8.41
C VAL A 77 8.93 9.80 -9.00
N ALA A 78 9.16 9.27 -10.20
CA ALA A 78 8.29 8.28 -10.81
C ALA A 78 8.17 6.98 -9.98
N LEU A 79 9.25 6.60 -9.29
CA LEU A 79 9.19 5.50 -8.33
C LEU A 79 8.34 5.84 -7.10
N LEU A 80 8.50 7.05 -6.54
CA LEU A 80 7.70 7.52 -5.40
C LEU A 80 6.21 7.52 -5.73
N GLU A 81 5.83 8.12 -6.86
CA GLU A 81 4.44 8.12 -7.35
C GLU A 81 3.88 6.70 -7.44
N ALA A 82 4.64 5.78 -8.04
CA ALA A 82 4.21 4.39 -8.18
C ALA A 82 4.10 3.65 -6.83
N VAL A 83 4.93 3.98 -5.84
CA VAL A 83 4.83 3.44 -4.47
C VAL A 83 3.56 3.93 -3.79
N LEU A 84 3.26 5.21 -3.89
CA LEU A 84 2.07 5.82 -3.30
C LEU A 84 0.78 5.29 -3.95
N ASP A 85 0.74 5.20 -5.28
CA ASP A 85 -0.38 4.61 -6.04
C ASP A 85 -0.61 3.14 -5.69
N HIS A 86 0.48 2.36 -5.57
CA HIS A 86 0.40 0.96 -5.18
C HIS A 86 -0.21 0.79 -3.78
N ARG A 87 0.28 1.57 -2.81
CA ARG A 87 -0.26 1.57 -1.44
C ARG A 87 -1.74 1.92 -1.42
N ASP A 88 -2.16 2.99 -2.12
CA ASP A 88 -3.55 3.41 -2.15
C ASP A 88 -4.44 2.37 -2.82
N THR A 89 -3.96 1.73 -3.89
CA THR A 89 -4.69 0.65 -4.57
C THR A 89 -4.96 -0.52 -3.62
N VAL A 90 -3.97 -0.94 -2.84
CA VAL A 90 -4.11 -2.04 -1.87
C VAL A 90 -5.07 -1.67 -0.75
N ASP A 91 -4.88 -0.51 -0.12
CA ASP A 91 -5.71 -0.08 1.00
C ASP A 91 -7.17 0.15 0.57
N GLN A 92 -7.38 0.69 -0.65
CA GLN A 92 -8.72 0.89 -1.19
C GLN A 92 -9.42 -0.44 -1.50
N ALA A 93 -8.70 -1.39 -2.11
CA ALA A 93 -9.25 -2.72 -2.38
C ALA A 93 -9.65 -3.43 -1.08
N ASP A 94 -8.80 -3.39 -0.05
CA ASP A 94 -9.08 -3.96 1.27
C ASP A 94 -10.33 -3.33 1.92
N LEU A 95 -10.49 -2.00 1.82
CA LEU A 95 -11.64 -1.27 2.35
C LEU A 95 -12.92 -1.60 1.57
N ASP A 96 -12.86 -1.63 0.25
CA ASP A 96 -14.00 -1.94 -0.61
C ASP A 96 -14.45 -3.40 -0.42
N ASP A 97 -13.52 -4.33 -0.20
CA ASP A 97 -13.81 -5.72 0.15
C ASP A 97 -14.53 -5.84 1.50
N ASP A 98 -14.13 -5.09 2.52
CA ASP A 98 -14.83 -5.07 3.82
C ASP A 98 -16.26 -4.55 3.65
N LEU A 99 -16.45 -3.45 2.92
CA LEU A 99 -17.78 -2.89 2.63
C LEU A 99 -18.66 -3.85 1.81
N ALA A 100 -18.10 -4.55 0.82
CA ALA A 100 -18.81 -5.54 0.02
C ALA A 100 -19.28 -6.74 0.85
N ARG A 101 -18.56 -7.08 1.92
CA ARG A 101 -18.96 -8.11 2.91
C ARG A 101 -19.99 -7.62 3.93
N GLY A 102 -20.41 -6.35 3.84
CA GLY A 102 -21.40 -5.77 4.73
C GLY A 102 -20.81 -5.19 6.03
N THR A 103 -19.49 -5.07 6.13
CA THR A 103 -18.84 -4.39 7.26
C THR A 103 -19.24 -2.92 7.26
N ASP A 104 -19.61 -2.37 8.42
CA ASP A 104 -19.83 -0.92 8.55
C ASP A 104 -18.56 -0.13 8.26
N TYR A 105 -18.70 1.09 7.73
CA TYR A 105 -17.55 1.90 7.30
C TYR A 105 -16.57 2.20 8.44
N VAL A 106 -17.09 2.49 9.65
CA VAL A 106 -16.19 2.80 10.79
C VAL A 106 -15.45 1.57 11.27
N ASP A 107 -16.06 0.39 11.19
CA ASP A 107 -15.39 -0.88 11.49
C ASP A 107 -14.35 -1.21 10.40
N ALA A 108 -14.65 -0.93 9.13
CA ALA A 108 -13.71 -1.09 8.03
C ALA A 108 -12.47 -0.16 8.17
N LEU A 109 -12.62 1.05 8.75
CA LEU A 109 -11.48 1.90 9.13
C LEU A 109 -10.64 1.26 10.24
N VAL A 110 -11.28 0.62 11.21
CA VAL A 110 -10.54 -0.11 12.26
C VAL A 110 -9.78 -1.30 11.67
N HIS A 111 -10.39 -2.07 10.76
CA HIS A 111 -9.70 -3.15 10.03
C HIS A 111 -8.52 -2.63 9.22
N LEU A 112 -8.62 -1.44 8.60
CA LEU A 112 -7.49 -0.81 7.92
C LEU A 112 -6.34 -0.54 8.89
N VAL A 113 -6.62 -0.03 10.09
CA VAL A 113 -5.61 0.21 11.13
C VAL A 113 -5.01 -1.11 11.64
N GLU A 114 -5.80 -2.18 11.78
CA GLU A 114 -5.31 -3.52 12.13
C GLU A 114 -4.34 -4.06 11.09
N ARG A 115 -4.67 -3.94 9.79
CA ARG A 115 -3.79 -4.31 8.69
C ARG A 115 -2.49 -3.50 8.69
N ASN A 116 -2.57 -2.20 8.97
CA ASN A 116 -1.41 -1.33 9.07
C ASN A 116 -0.48 -1.73 10.23
N ALA A 117 -1.02 -2.15 11.37
CA ALA A 117 -0.22 -2.66 12.48
C ALA A 117 0.62 -3.92 12.13
N LEU A 118 0.24 -4.65 11.07
CA LEU A 118 0.98 -5.79 10.54
C LEU A 118 1.98 -5.41 9.42
N ARG A 119 1.90 -4.18 8.91
CA ARG A 119 2.69 -3.68 7.77
C ARG A 119 3.57 -2.49 8.17
N ARG A 120 4.46 -2.70 9.15
CA ARG A 120 5.30 -1.65 9.75
C ARG A 120 5.92 -0.71 8.71
N HIS A 121 6.56 -1.24 7.66
CA HIS A 121 7.25 -0.42 6.66
C HIS A 121 6.31 0.50 5.87
N ILE A 122 5.03 0.12 5.71
CA ILE A 122 4.03 1.00 5.10
C ILE A 122 3.73 2.19 6.01
N VAL A 123 3.62 1.95 7.32
CA VAL A 123 3.38 3.01 8.30
C VAL A 123 4.59 3.93 8.42
N GLU A 124 5.81 3.38 8.46
CA GLU A 124 7.07 4.14 8.46
C GLU A 124 7.16 5.05 7.22
N LEU A 125 6.95 4.47 6.03
CA LEU A 125 6.94 5.21 4.77
C LEU A 125 5.95 6.37 4.81
N PHE A 126 4.69 6.08 5.18
CA PHE A 126 3.62 7.06 5.10
C PHE A 126 3.83 8.20 6.10
N THR A 127 4.23 7.88 7.33
CA THR A 127 4.53 8.87 8.37
C THR A 127 5.70 9.77 7.97
N ALA A 128 6.79 9.20 7.45
CA ALA A 128 7.94 9.97 6.99
C ALA A 128 7.59 10.89 5.82
N LEU A 129 6.93 10.34 4.78
CA LEU A 129 6.57 11.12 3.59
C LEU A 129 5.51 12.19 3.87
N ALA A 130 4.53 11.92 4.73
CA ALA A 130 3.52 12.92 5.10
C ALA A 130 4.17 14.14 5.77
N ALA A 131 5.16 13.92 6.63
CA ALA A 131 5.91 14.99 7.27
C ALA A 131 6.79 15.77 6.26
N GLU A 132 7.53 15.07 5.38
CA GLU A 132 8.35 15.72 4.33
C GLU A 132 7.48 16.51 3.35
N ALA A 133 6.32 15.98 2.96
CA ALA A 133 5.38 16.56 2.00
C ALA A 133 4.63 17.80 2.51
N THR A 134 4.82 18.23 3.76
CA THR A 134 4.35 19.55 4.23
C THR A 134 5.06 20.68 3.51
N SER A 135 6.26 20.46 2.95
CA SER A 135 6.95 21.38 2.05
C SER A 135 6.29 21.36 0.66
N PRO A 136 5.85 22.54 0.11
CA PRO A 136 5.25 22.60 -1.22
C PRO A 136 6.15 22.13 -2.36
N GLU A 137 7.49 22.20 -2.19
CA GLU A 137 8.46 21.75 -3.18
C GLU A 137 8.67 20.22 -3.17
N HIS A 138 8.14 19.51 -2.17
CA HIS A 138 8.31 18.07 -2.10
C HIS A 138 7.48 17.37 -3.19
N PRO A 139 8.02 16.39 -3.93
CA PRO A 139 7.30 15.73 -5.04
C PRO A 139 5.97 15.07 -4.64
N ALA A 140 5.82 14.67 -3.38
CA ALA A 140 4.57 14.09 -2.87
C ALA A 140 3.60 15.12 -2.29
N HIS A 141 3.89 16.43 -2.31
CA HIS A 141 3.01 17.45 -1.71
C HIS A 141 1.59 17.36 -2.25
N GLU A 142 1.43 17.50 -3.56
CA GLU A 142 0.14 17.46 -4.23
C GLU A 142 -0.60 16.13 -4.06
N TYR A 143 0.13 15.01 -3.94
CA TYR A 143 -0.46 13.72 -3.61
C TYR A 143 -1.12 13.76 -2.23
N PHE A 144 -0.41 14.22 -1.18
CA PHE A 144 -0.94 14.27 0.18
C PHE A 144 -2.08 15.26 0.32
N VAL A 145 -2.04 16.41 -0.35
CA VAL A 145 -3.17 17.37 -0.37
C VAL A 145 -4.43 16.67 -0.87
N ARG A 146 -4.40 16.09 -2.06
CA ARG A 146 -5.56 15.39 -2.65
C ARG A 146 -6.02 14.19 -1.82
N ARG A 147 -5.06 13.45 -1.26
CA ARG A 147 -5.37 12.28 -0.44
C ARG A 147 -6.12 12.66 0.84
N TYR A 148 -5.68 13.69 1.57
CA TYR A 148 -6.37 14.14 2.77
C TYR A 148 -7.75 14.72 2.45
N GLU A 149 -7.88 15.51 1.39
CA GLU A 149 -9.17 16.00 0.93
C GLU A 149 -10.14 14.85 0.64
N TRP A 150 -9.68 13.86 -0.12
CA TRP A 150 -10.47 12.68 -0.44
C TRP A 150 -10.85 11.85 0.79
N ALA A 151 -9.90 11.57 1.68
CA ALA A 151 -10.14 10.74 2.87
C ALA A 151 -11.14 11.41 3.83
N VAL A 152 -10.99 12.72 4.07
CA VAL A 152 -11.90 13.49 4.91
C VAL A 152 -13.28 13.58 4.26
N ALA A 153 -13.38 13.89 2.96
CA ALA A 153 -14.65 13.97 2.26
C ALA A 153 -15.41 12.62 2.29
N ARG A 154 -14.74 11.52 1.93
CA ARG A 154 -15.34 10.18 1.95
C ARG A 154 -15.83 9.78 3.35
N THR A 155 -14.99 9.99 4.37
CA THR A 155 -15.36 9.69 5.77
C THR A 155 -16.52 10.55 6.22
N GLY A 156 -16.52 11.86 5.89
CA GLY A 156 -17.61 12.79 6.20
C GLY A 156 -18.94 12.39 5.56
N GLU A 157 -18.92 11.95 4.30
CA GLU A 157 -20.13 11.44 3.62
C GLU A 157 -20.70 10.19 4.31
N GLN A 158 -19.85 9.25 4.73
CA GLN A 158 -20.30 8.04 5.45
C GLN A 158 -20.86 8.38 6.83
N LEU A 159 -20.19 9.27 7.58
CA LEU A 159 -20.70 9.74 8.86
C LEU A 159 -22.00 10.54 8.71
N ALA A 160 -22.15 11.36 7.66
CA ALA A 160 -23.41 12.06 7.38
C ALA A 160 -24.56 11.09 7.06
N ARG A 161 -24.30 9.98 6.34
CA ARG A 161 -25.31 8.92 6.14
C ARG A 161 -25.70 8.29 7.48
N ARG A 162 -24.71 7.96 8.31
CA ARG A 162 -24.93 7.40 9.64
C ARG A 162 -25.69 8.36 10.55
N ALA A 163 -25.39 9.66 10.53
CA ALA A 163 -26.12 10.68 11.29
C ALA A 163 -27.62 10.73 10.92
N ARG A 164 -27.94 10.68 9.61
CA ARG A 164 -29.34 10.62 9.14
C ARG A 164 -30.09 9.37 9.61
N ALA A 165 -29.37 8.29 9.87
CA ALA A 165 -29.91 7.06 10.44
C ALA A 165 -29.93 7.05 12.00
N GLY A 166 -29.58 8.16 12.65
CA GLY A 166 -29.52 8.25 14.11
C GLY A 166 -28.29 7.56 14.73
N GLY A 167 -27.30 7.19 13.95
CA GLY A 167 -26.12 6.44 14.40
C GLY A 167 -24.94 7.30 14.87
N LEU A 168 -25.08 8.64 14.94
CA LEU A 168 -24.14 9.53 15.60
C LEU A 168 -24.81 10.16 16.85
N ARG A 169 -24.01 10.48 17.85
CA ARG A 169 -24.47 11.23 19.03
C ARG A 169 -24.89 12.63 18.65
N ASP A 170 -25.84 13.17 19.41
CA ASP A 170 -26.30 14.55 19.23
C ASP A 170 -25.14 15.56 19.36
N GLY A 171 -25.11 16.54 18.46
CA GLY A 171 -24.10 17.60 18.43
C GLY A 171 -22.79 17.19 17.71
N VAL A 172 -22.65 15.96 17.24
CA VAL A 172 -21.48 15.56 16.44
C VAL A 172 -21.65 16.03 15.00
N ASP A 173 -20.78 16.94 14.54
CA ASP A 173 -20.68 17.33 13.13
C ASP A 173 -19.92 16.27 12.34
N PRO A 174 -20.52 15.68 11.28
CA PRO A 174 -19.88 14.61 10.51
C PRO A 174 -18.56 15.00 9.82
N GLN A 175 -18.42 16.26 9.37
CA GLN A 175 -17.21 16.71 8.68
C GLN A 175 -16.07 16.97 9.68
N VAL A 176 -16.39 17.54 10.84
CA VAL A 176 -15.42 17.72 11.93
C VAL A 176 -14.96 16.37 12.44
N ALA A 177 -15.90 15.45 12.71
CA ALA A 177 -15.58 14.08 13.16
C ALA A 177 -14.71 13.32 12.13
N ALA A 178 -15.00 13.46 10.83
CA ALA A 178 -14.18 12.87 9.78
C ALA A 178 -12.72 13.33 9.84
N ARG A 179 -12.50 14.65 9.96
CA ARG A 179 -11.15 15.22 10.09
C ARG A 179 -10.46 14.73 11.36
N GLN A 180 -11.19 14.63 12.47
CA GLN A 180 -10.66 14.13 13.75
C GLN A 180 -10.27 12.65 13.66
N ILE A 181 -11.07 11.81 12.98
CA ILE A 181 -10.74 10.38 12.75
C ILE A 181 -9.43 10.26 11.97
N ILE A 182 -9.31 10.96 10.84
CA ILE A 182 -8.08 10.91 10.02
C ILE A 182 -6.87 11.42 10.82
N ALA A 183 -7.01 12.57 11.52
CA ALA A 183 -5.93 13.09 12.34
C ALA A 183 -5.53 12.15 13.50
N LEU A 184 -6.50 11.47 14.11
CA LEU A 184 -6.24 10.47 15.15
C LEU A 184 -5.49 9.25 14.56
N MET A 185 -5.92 8.73 13.41
CA MET A 185 -5.25 7.61 12.76
C MET A 185 -3.79 7.93 12.44
N ASP A 186 -3.50 9.13 11.92
CA ASP A 186 -2.13 9.57 11.64
C ASP A 186 -1.31 9.73 12.92
N GLY A 187 -1.88 10.36 13.95
CA GLY A 187 -1.22 10.54 15.25
C GLY A 187 -0.91 9.20 15.95
N LEU A 188 -1.84 8.25 15.87
CA LEU A 188 -1.65 6.91 16.43
C LEU A 188 -0.52 6.14 15.71
N GLN A 189 -0.36 6.29 14.39
CA GLN A 189 0.76 5.70 13.65
C GLN A 189 2.11 6.18 14.17
N VAL A 190 2.27 7.49 14.39
CA VAL A 190 3.50 8.06 14.96
C VAL A 190 3.78 7.48 16.35
N GLN A 191 2.77 7.49 17.23
CA GLN A 191 2.91 7.00 18.61
C GLN A 191 3.21 5.50 18.64
N TRP A 192 2.57 4.71 17.77
CA TRP A 192 2.81 3.29 17.63
C TRP A 192 4.25 3.01 17.21
N LEU A 193 4.76 3.67 16.18
CA LEU A 193 6.15 3.54 15.74
C LEU A 193 7.13 3.84 16.87
N LEU A 194 6.90 4.92 17.63
CA LEU A 194 7.72 5.33 18.77
C LEU A 194 7.61 4.35 19.97
N SER A 195 6.59 3.49 20.01
CA SER A 195 6.39 2.51 21.08
C SER A 195 6.97 1.13 20.78
N LEU A 196 7.45 0.87 19.56
CA LEU A 196 7.86 -0.48 19.13
C LEU A 196 9.04 -1.06 19.92
N ASP A 197 9.91 -0.22 20.46
CA ASP A 197 11.05 -0.65 21.30
C ASP A 197 10.65 -0.94 22.76
N ARG A 198 9.39 -0.70 23.13
CA ARG A 198 8.88 -0.96 24.48
C ARG A 198 8.38 -2.41 24.61
N PRO A 199 8.22 -2.90 25.86
CA PRO A 199 7.53 -4.16 26.12
C PRO A 199 6.13 -4.17 25.46
N ARG A 200 5.66 -5.33 25.02
CA ARG A 200 4.36 -5.45 24.31
C ARG A 200 3.18 -4.83 25.07
N THR A 201 3.19 -4.90 26.39
CA THR A 201 2.15 -4.35 27.29
C THR A 201 2.13 -2.83 27.36
N GLU A 202 3.18 -2.17 26.87
CA GLU A 202 3.35 -0.71 26.89
C GLU A 202 3.27 -0.11 25.46
N ARG A 203 3.04 -0.95 24.45
CA ARG A 203 2.91 -0.47 23.06
C ARG A 203 1.55 0.11 22.84
N VAL A 204 1.50 1.13 21.97
CA VAL A 204 0.24 1.72 21.50
C VAL A 204 -0.55 0.67 20.73
N ASP A 205 -1.80 0.48 21.10
CA ASP A 205 -2.78 -0.36 20.39
C ASP A 205 -3.65 0.54 19.52
N MET A 206 -3.18 0.84 18.30
CA MET A 206 -3.86 1.75 17.37
C MET A 206 -5.34 1.35 17.13
N PRO A 207 -5.68 0.06 16.88
CA PRO A 207 -7.08 -0.35 16.73
C PRO A 207 -7.93 -0.11 17.98
N ALA A 208 -7.42 -0.42 19.17
CA ALA A 208 -8.16 -0.23 20.42
C ALA A 208 -8.41 1.25 20.70
N ASP A 209 -7.42 2.10 20.49
CA ASP A 209 -7.53 3.55 20.69
C ASP A 209 -8.50 4.18 19.68
N LEU A 210 -8.45 3.78 18.41
CA LEU A 210 -9.43 4.24 17.42
C LEU A 210 -10.85 3.80 17.80
N ARG A 211 -11.06 2.54 18.20
CA ARG A 211 -12.36 2.07 18.69
C ARG A 211 -12.86 2.85 19.91
N ALA A 212 -11.95 3.19 20.81
CA ALA A 212 -12.30 3.99 21.99
C ALA A 212 -12.82 5.37 21.60
N TYR A 213 -12.15 6.04 20.65
CA TYR A 213 -12.62 7.33 20.14
C TYR A 213 -13.97 7.20 19.40
N LEU A 214 -14.12 6.20 18.53
CA LEU A 214 -15.37 5.98 17.78
C LEU A 214 -16.56 5.81 18.72
N ARG A 215 -16.44 5.13 19.87
CA ARG A 215 -17.49 5.02 20.89
C ARG A 215 -17.91 6.36 21.48
N LEU A 216 -17.07 7.40 21.45
CA LEU A 216 -17.42 8.73 21.93
C LEU A 216 -18.32 9.49 20.96
N ILE A 217 -18.29 9.18 19.67
CA ILE A 217 -19.04 9.92 18.63
C ILE A 217 -20.23 9.12 18.07
N LEU A 218 -20.20 7.80 18.19
CA LEU A 218 -21.29 6.95 17.74
C LEU A 218 -22.42 6.90 18.78
N ALA A 219 -23.67 6.88 18.31
CA ALA A 219 -24.81 6.61 19.16
C ALA A 219 -24.75 5.15 19.67
N GLU A 220 -25.22 4.91 20.90
CA GLU A 220 -25.40 3.56 21.40
C GLU A 220 -26.44 2.84 20.54
N GLU A 221 -26.15 1.61 20.13
CA GLU A 221 -27.15 0.79 19.47
C GLU A 221 -28.35 0.59 20.43
N ALA A 222 -29.52 0.96 19.98
CA ALA A 222 -30.73 0.66 20.77
C ALA A 222 -30.80 -0.86 20.95
N PRO A 223 -31.07 -1.38 22.17
CA PRO A 223 -31.16 -2.80 22.37
C PRO A 223 -32.22 -3.37 21.42
N ALA A 224 -31.84 -4.44 20.70
CA ALA A 224 -32.74 -5.13 19.78
C ALA A 224 -34.04 -5.49 20.53
N ARG A 225 -35.17 -4.96 20.02
CA ARG A 225 -36.51 -5.23 20.60
C ARG A 225 -36.98 -6.65 20.23
#